data_6df7019e12ccac4461847053fb398121
#
_entry.id   6df7019e12ccac4461847053fb398121
#
_cell.length_a   1.000
_cell.length_b   1.000
_cell.length_c   1.000
_cell.angle_alpha   90.00
_cell.angle_beta   90.00
_cell.angle_gamma   90.00
#
_symmetry.space_group_name_H-M   'P 1'
#
loop_
_entity.id
_entity.type
_entity.pdbx_description
1 polymer ?
#
loop_
_entity_poly.entity_id
_entity_poly.type
_entity_poly.pdbx_seq_one_letter_code
_entity_poly.pdbx_strand_id
1 'polypeptide(L)'
;VTPGVGEGDWRIVADDLSGAAIRALLEQHFAGMLANSPAGSCHFLDFDGLRAGNVTFWSIHDGNALAGCGALKQLDAGHGEIKSMRTAGAFLRRGVAARMLDHIIAEARRRGLTRLSLETGSGAAFDPAIALYRRYGFADCEPFADYKPDPFSRFMTRTI
;
A
#
# COMPACT_ATOMS: atom_id res chain seq x y z
N VAL A 1 32.16 3.14 14.01
CA VAL A 1 30.87 3.56 13.50
C VAL A 1 30.07 2.29 13.25
N THR A 2 29.16 2.00 14.13
CA THR A 2 28.14 1.01 13.82
C THR A 2 27.45 1.56 12.57
N PRO A 3 27.46 0.86 11.44
CA PRO A 3 26.60 1.28 10.35
C PRO A 3 25.21 1.25 10.94
N GLY A 4 24.58 2.41 11.01
CA GLY A 4 23.16 2.45 11.27
C GLY A 4 22.56 1.39 10.37
N VAL A 5 21.64 0.60 10.89
CA VAL A 5 20.91 -0.38 10.10
C VAL A 5 20.34 0.42 8.95
N GLY A 6 21.09 0.50 7.89
CA GLY A 6 20.81 1.40 6.77
C GLY A 6 19.60 0.86 6.03
N GLU A 7 18.79 1.77 5.57
CA GLU A 7 17.69 1.51 4.63
C GLU A 7 18.13 0.62 3.44
N GLY A 8 19.46 0.41 3.26
CA GLY A 8 20.03 -0.40 2.20
C GLY A 8 19.90 -1.90 2.36
N ASP A 9 19.60 -2.39 3.57
CA ASP A 9 19.56 -3.84 3.85
C ASP A 9 18.13 -4.42 3.79
N TRP A 10 17.13 -3.60 3.51
CA TRP A 10 15.76 -4.08 3.38
C TRP A 10 15.53 -4.75 2.03
N ARG A 11 14.89 -5.91 2.08
CA ARG A 11 14.60 -6.73 0.90
C ARG A 11 13.11 -6.74 0.61
N ILE A 12 12.75 -6.41 -0.63
CA ILE A 12 11.36 -6.50 -1.11
C ILE A 12 11.26 -7.73 -2.00
N VAL A 13 10.27 -8.58 -1.73
CA VAL A 13 10.01 -9.80 -2.47
C VAL A 13 8.54 -9.91 -2.82
N ALA A 14 8.25 -10.53 -3.98
CA ALA A 14 6.89 -10.96 -4.29
C ALA A 14 6.47 -12.01 -3.25
N ASP A 15 5.25 -11.91 -2.74
CA ASP A 15 4.78 -12.70 -1.62
C ASP A 15 3.48 -13.42 -2.00
N ASP A 16 3.43 -14.73 -1.77
CA ASP A 16 2.28 -15.56 -2.09
C ASP A 16 1.23 -15.65 -0.97
N LEU A 17 1.45 -14.91 0.12
CA LEU A 17 0.55 -14.85 1.29
C LEU A 17 0.46 -16.15 2.08
N SER A 18 1.39 -17.08 1.90
CA SER A 18 1.38 -18.37 2.63
C SER A 18 2.07 -18.28 3.98
N GLY A 19 2.92 -17.28 4.22
CA GLY A 19 3.68 -17.15 5.45
C GLY A 19 2.84 -16.69 6.65
N ALA A 20 3.15 -17.17 7.84
CA ALA A 20 2.41 -16.82 9.06
C ALA A 20 2.56 -15.33 9.41
N ALA A 21 3.75 -14.76 9.22
CA ALA A 21 4.01 -13.35 9.57
C ALA A 21 3.23 -12.38 8.67
N ILE A 22 3.21 -12.62 7.36
CA ILE A 22 2.45 -11.76 6.44
C ILE A 22 0.93 -11.87 6.66
N ARG A 23 0.45 -13.07 6.96
CA ARG A 23 -0.97 -13.28 7.26
C ARG A 23 -1.37 -12.54 8.53
N ALA A 24 -0.54 -12.60 9.58
CA ALA A 24 -0.79 -11.86 10.82
C ALA A 24 -0.79 -10.36 10.61
N LEU A 25 0.14 -9.82 9.81
CA LEU A 25 0.18 -8.39 9.48
C LEU A 25 -1.08 -7.95 8.73
N LEU A 26 -1.54 -8.73 7.76
CA LEU A 26 -2.75 -8.43 7.00
C LEU A 26 -4.01 -8.53 7.85
N GLU A 27 -4.09 -9.46 8.78
CA GLU A 27 -5.20 -9.55 9.72
C GLU A 27 -5.27 -8.29 10.60
N GLN A 28 -4.13 -7.79 11.07
CA GLN A 28 -4.05 -6.50 11.78
C GLN A 28 -4.48 -5.34 10.89
N HIS A 29 -4.08 -5.36 9.63
CA HIS A 29 -4.47 -4.35 8.64
C HIS A 29 -5.98 -4.32 8.44
N PHE A 30 -6.59 -5.47 8.22
CA PHE A 30 -8.04 -5.60 8.04
C PHE A 30 -8.80 -5.12 9.29
N ALA A 31 -8.37 -5.53 10.48
CA ALA A 31 -8.98 -5.11 11.73
C ALA A 31 -8.86 -3.60 11.94
N GLY A 32 -7.71 -3.01 11.63
CA GLY A 32 -7.48 -1.56 11.72
C GLY A 32 -8.35 -0.78 10.74
N MET A 33 -8.49 -1.26 9.51
CA MET A 33 -9.37 -0.65 8.52
C MET A 33 -10.83 -0.68 8.96
N LEU A 34 -11.30 -1.81 9.47
CA LEU A 34 -12.67 -1.93 9.98
C LEU A 34 -12.91 -1.03 11.20
N ALA A 35 -11.94 -0.93 12.11
CA ALA A 35 -12.06 -0.11 13.32
C ALA A 35 -12.06 1.39 13.03
N ASN A 36 -11.37 1.84 11.98
CA ASN A 36 -11.18 3.26 11.66
C ASN A 36 -12.05 3.74 10.49
N SER A 37 -12.93 2.91 9.97
CA SER A 37 -13.79 3.24 8.82
C SER A 37 -15.27 3.09 9.19
N PRO A 38 -16.14 4.02 8.74
CA PRO A 38 -17.58 3.83 8.89
C PRO A 38 -18.06 2.57 8.16
N ALA A 39 -19.17 2.00 8.62
CA ALA A 39 -19.79 0.87 7.95
C ALA A 39 -20.09 1.20 6.49
N GLY A 40 -19.68 0.33 5.56
CA GLY A 40 -19.87 0.53 4.13
C GLY A 40 -18.81 1.39 3.43
N SER A 41 -17.88 2.01 4.18
CA SER A 41 -16.81 2.86 3.62
C SER A 41 -15.43 2.21 3.68
N CYS A 42 -15.36 0.91 3.96
CA CYS A 42 -14.10 0.17 4.03
C CYS A 42 -13.87 -0.60 2.73
N HIS A 43 -12.81 -0.25 2.02
CA HIS A 43 -12.49 -0.78 0.69
C HIS A 43 -11.10 -1.44 0.69
N PHE A 44 -10.97 -2.61 1.27
CA PHE A 44 -9.72 -3.37 1.23
C PHE A 44 -9.92 -4.69 0.49
N LEU A 45 -8.82 -5.24 -0.04
CA LEU A 45 -8.80 -6.59 -0.59
C LEU A 45 -8.52 -7.59 0.52
N ASP A 46 -9.34 -8.64 0.61
CA ASP A 46 -9.06 -9.79 1.46
C ASP A 46 -7.98 -10.69 0.83
N PHE A 47 -7.68 -11.83 1.47
CA PHE A 47 -6.65 -12.74 0.96
C PHE A 47 -6.92 -13.22 -0.46
N ASP A 48 -8.17 -13.54 -0.79
CA ASP A 48 -8.52 -13.99 -2.14
C ASP A 48 -8.37 -12.87 -3.16
N GLY A 49 -8.79 -11.65 -2.81
CA GLY A 49 -8.59 -10.48 -3.65
C GLY A 49 -7.12 -10.16 -3.91
N LEU A 50 -6.26 -10.32 -2.90
CA LEU A 50 -4.83 -10.11 -3.03
C LEU A 50 -4.13 -11.18 -3.89
N ARG A 51 -4.75 -12.35 -4.08
CA ARG A 51 -4.26 -13.41 -4.96
C ARG A 51 -4.83 -13.36 -6.37
N ALA A 52 -5.70 -12.40 -6.68
CA ALA A 52 -6.27 -12.26 -8.01
C ALA A 52 -5.18 -12.02 -9.05
N GLY A 53 -5.40 -12.47 -10.29
CA GLY A 53 -4.39 -12.44 -11.34
C GLY A 53 -3.94 -11.04 -11.75
N ASN A 54 -4.73 -10.01 -11.48
CA ASN A 54 -4.39 -8.61 -11.75
C ASN A 54 -3.77 -7.88 -10.55
N VAL A 55 -3.47 -8.59 -9.46
CA VAL A 55 -2.85 -8.04 -8.25
C VAL A 55 -1.47 -8.66 -8.06
N THR A 56 -0.46 -7.81 -7.86
CA THR A 56 0.87 -8.22 -7.40
C THR A 56 1.06 -7.73 -5.97
N PHE A 57 1.47 -8.63 -5.11
CA PHE A 57 1.66 -8.36 -3.69
C PHE A 57 3.13 -8.55 -3.31
N TRP A 58 3.66 -7.60 -2.52
CA TRP A 58 5.04 -7.64 -2.03
C TRP A 58 5.09 -7.51 -0.53
N SER A 59 6.09 -8.14 0.06
CA SER A 59 6.50 -7.90 1.44
C SER A 59 7.92 -7.32 1.47
N ILE A 60 8.20 -6.53 2.49
CA ILE A 60 9.51 -5.95 2.74
C ILE A 60 10.05 -6.47 4.07
N HIS A 61 11.29 -6.90 4.06
CA HIS A 61 11.94 -7.57 5.17
C HIS A 61 13.25 -6.89 5.56
N ASP A 62 13.49 -6.85 6.87
CA ASP A 62 14.78 -6.53 7.47
C ASP A 62 15.35 -7.85 8.04
N GLY A 63 16.28 -8.48 7.31
CA GLY A 63 16.69 -9.84 7.62
C GLY A 63 15.50 -10.80 7.60
N ASN A 64 15.21 -11.45 8.71
CA ASN A 64 14.07 -12.36 8.86
C ASN A 64 12.81 -11.66 9.39
N ALA A 65 12.89 -10.38 9.73
CA ALA A 65 11.77 -9.64 10.27
C ALA A 65 10.92 -9.04 9.15
N LEU A 66 9.62 -9.26 9.19
CA LEU A 66 8.67 -8.63 8.28
C LEU A 66 8.47 -7.16 8.71
N ALA A 67 8.81 -6.23 7.82
CA ALA A 67 8.70 -4.80 8.08
C ALA A 67 7.40 -4.17 7.54
N GLY A 68 6.88 -4.70 6.44
CA GLY A 68 5.66 -4.16 5.85
C GLY A 68 5.25 -4.87 4.57
N CYS A 69 4.23 -4.34 3.93
CA CYS A 69 3.71 -4.87 2.66
C CYS A 69 3.08 -3.77 1.80
N GLY A 70 2.80 -4.13 0.55
CA GLY A 70 2.06 -3.31 -0.39
C GLY A 70 1.66 -4.11 -1.61
N ALA A 71 0.68 -3.60 -2.36
CA ALA A 71 0.17 -4.27 -3.55
C ALA A 71 -0.11 -3.29 -4.67
N LEU A 72 -0.05 -3.79 -5.89
CA LEU A 72 -0.43 -3.09 -7.11
C LEU A 72 -1.51 -3.89 -7.83
N LYS A 73 -2.67 -3.29 -8.01
CA LYS A 73 -3.75 -3.84 -8.82
C LYS A 73 -3.75 -3.17 -10.18
N GLN A 74 -3.63 -3.94 -11.24
CA GLN A 74 -3.71 -3.40 -12.58
C GLN A 74 -5.17 -3.21 -12.97
N LEU A 75 -5.57 -1.97 -13.24
CA LEU A 75 -6.95 -1.61 -13.60
C LEU A 75 -7.16 -1.72 -15.11
N ASP A 76 -6.19 -1.24 -15.89
CA ASP A 76 -6.16 -1.34 -17.35
C ASP A 76 -4.70 -1.27 -17.84
N ALA A 77 -4.50 -1.12 -19.14
CA ALA A 77 -3.15 -1.12 -19.74
C ALA A 77 -2.25 0.01 -19.24
N GLY A 78 -2.81 1.14 -18.79
CA GLY A 78 -2.04 2.31 -18.39
C GLY A 78 -2.26 2.75 -16.94
N HIS A 79 -3.19 2.13 -16.21
CA HIS A 79 -3.63 2.60 -14.89
C HIS A 79 -3.53 1.49 -13.85
N GLY A 80 -2.85 1.77 -12.75
CA GLY A 80 -2.73 0.87 -11.60
C GLY A 80 -3.23 1.50 -10.32
N GLU A 81 -3.63 0.67 -9.38
CA GLU A 81 -4.09 1.08 -8.06
C GLU A 81 -3.17 0.52 -6.98
N ILE A 82 -2.71 1.39 -6.08
CA ILE A 82 -1.93 1.00 -4.90
C ILE A 82 -2.91 0.53 -3.82
N LYS A 83 -2.67 -0.65 -3.27
CA LYS A 83 -3.51 -1.25 -2.23
C LYS A 83 -2.68 -1.87 -1.12
N SER A 84 -3.31 -2.08 0.03
CA SER A 84 -2.77 -2.89 1.14
C SER A 84 -1.42 -2.42 1.67
N MET A 85 -1.18 -1.11 1.65
CA MET A 85 0.02 -0.52 2.25
C MET A 85 -0.06 -0.62 3.77
N ARG A 86 0.87 -1.36 4.37
CA ARG A 86 0.94 -1.51 5.82
C ARG A 86 2.37 -1.64 6.29
N THR A 87 2.71 -0.94 7.35
CA THR A 87 3.99 -1.06 8.05
C THR A 87 3.77 -1.83 9.36
N ALA A 88 4.64 -2.79 9.66
CA ALA A 88 4.61 -3.50 10.93
C ALA A 88 4.93 -2.53 12.09
N GLY A 89 4.28 -2.74 13.26
CA GLY A 89 4.37 -1.80 14.37
C GLY A 89 5.79 -1.48 14.82
N ALA A 90 6.67 -2.49 14.84
CA ALA A 90 8.09 -2.31 15.23
C ALA A 90 8.90 -1.48 14.22
N PHE A 91 8.38 -1.27 13.02
CA PHE A 91 9.07 -0.57 11.93
C PHE A 91 8.44 0.77 11.56
N LEU A 92 7.49 1.26 12.35
CA LEU A 92 6.85 2.55 12.10
C LEU A 92 7.88 3.70 12.14
N ARG A 93 7.68 4.69 11.27
CA ARG A 93 8.50 5.91 11.17
C ARG A 93 9.96 5.66 10.80
N ARG A 94 10.24 4.55 10.12
CA ARG A 94 11.59 4.19 9.65
C ARG A 94 11.72 4.23 8.13
N GLY A 95 10.69 4.69 7.41
CA GLY A 95 10.71 4.82 5.95
C GLY A 95 10.29 3.56 5.19
N VAL A 96 9.68 2.58 5.84
CA VAL A 96 9.26 1.33 5.20
C VAL A 96 8.21 1.59 4.11
N ALA A 97 7.19 2.37 4.41
CA ALA A 97 6.14 2.70 3.44
C ALA A 97 6.71 3.47 2.24
N ALA A 98 7.62 4.42 2.48
CA ALA A 98 8.30 5.15 1.41
C ALA A 98 9.10 4.20 0.51
N ARG A 99 9.83 3.26 1.07
CA ARG A 99 10.60 2.27 0.32
C ARG A 99 9.70 1.37 -0.52
N MET A 100 8.57 0.91 0.04
CA MET A 100 7.59 0.12 -0.70
C MET A 100 6.98 0.94 -1.83
N LEU A 101 6.65 2.19 -1.59
CA LEU A 101 6.08 3.08 -2.60
C LEU A 101 7.05 3.33 -3.76
N ASP A 102 8.34 3.55 -3.48
CA ASP A 102 9.38 3.61 -4.51
C ASP A 102 9.40 2.35 -5.38
N HIS A 103 9.31 1.19 -4.75
CA HIS A 103 9.30 -0.09 -5.45
C HIS A 103 8.06 -0.22 -6.36
N ILE A 104 6.87 0.09 -5.85
CA ILE A 104 5.62 -0.01 -6.61
C ILE A 104 5.65 0.94 -7.82
N ILE A 105 6.12 2.17 -7.63
CA ILE A 105 6.23 3.15 -8.73
C ILE A 105 7.20 2.65 -9.81
N ALA A 106 8.37 2.15 -9.41
CA ALA A 106 9.35 1.62 -10.34
C ALA A 106 8.80 0.42 -11.13
N GLU A 107 8.11 -0.50 -10.44
CA GLU A 107 7.50 -1.66 -11.07
C GLU A 107 6.37 -1.27 -12.03
N ALA A 108 5.54 -0.31 -11.66
CA ALA A 108 4.48 0.21 -12.51
C ALA A 108 5.03 0.81 -13.80
N ARG A 109 6.11 1.60 -13.69
CA ARG A 109 6.80 2.17 -14.86
C ARG A 109 7.38 1.08 -15.76
N ARG A 110 7.99 0.06 -15.17
CA ARG A 110 8.54 -1.08 -15.91
C ARG A 110 7.47 -1.81 -16.71
N ARG A 111 6.24 -1.87 -16.19
CA ARG A 111 5.08 -2.49 -16.86
C ARG A 111 4.41 -1.59 -17.89
N GLY A 112 4.88 -0.35 -18.05
CA GLY A 112 4.30 0.61 -18.98
C GLY A 112 3.06 1.34 -18.45
N LEU A 113 2.78 1.26 -17.16
CA LEU A 113 1.72 2.06 -16.54
C LEU A 113 2.12 3.53 -16.53
N THR A 114 1.17 4.42 -16.79
CA THR A 114 1.40 5.86 -16.86
C THR A 114 0.71 6.64 -15.74
N ARG A 115 -0.15 5.96 -14.97
CA ARG A 115 -0.90 6.55 -13.87
C ARG A 115 -1.05 5.56 -12.72
N LEU A 116 -0.86 6.04 -11.51
CA LEU A 116 -1.21 5.33 -10.29
C LEU A 116 -2.24 6.11 -9.50
N SER A 117 -3.20 5.40 -8.94
CA SER A 117 -4.24 5.96 -8.08
C SER A 117 -4.39 5.13 -6.82
N LEU A 118 -5.00 5.71 -5.82
CA LEU A 118 -5.28 5.03 -4.56
C LEU A 118 -6.56 5.58 -3.94
N GLU A 119 -7.16 4.77 -3.08
CA GLU A 119 -8.22 5.16 -2.17
C GLU A 119 -7.71 4.97 -0.76
N THR A 120 -7.96 5.93 0.11
CA THR A 120 -7.64 5.87 1.53
C THR A 120 -8.76 6.51 2.33
N GLY A 121 -8.78 6.29 3.64
CA GLY A 121 -9.74 6.94 4.51
C GLY A 121 -9.32 8.37 4.86
N SER A 122 -10.17 9.06 5.60
CA SER A 122 -9.90 10.35 6.20
C SER A 122 -9.93 10.26 7.73
N GLY A 123 -9.36 11.25 8.40
CA GLY A 123 -9.23 11.29 9.84
C GLY A 123 -7.81 11.02 10.31
N ALA A 124 -7.58 11.17 11.62
CA ALA A 124 -6.23 11.15 12.21
C ALA A 124 -5.47 9.85 11.91
N ALA A 125 -6.15 8.71 11.88
CA ALA A 125 -5.52 7.42 11.62
C ALA A 125 -4.90 7.33 10.21
N PHE A 126 -5.41 8.11 9.25
CA PHE A 126 -4.98 8.10 7.86
C PHE A 126 -4.06 9.27 7.47
N ASP A 127 -3.92 10.27 8.34
CA ASP A 127 -3.13 11.47 8.05
C ASP A 127 -1.66 11.18 7.70
N PRO A 128 -0.95 10.27 8.36
CA PRO A 128 0.43 9.95 7.99
C PRO A 128 0.55 9.36 6.58
N ALA A 129 -0.38 8.50 6.18
CA ALA A 129 -0.40 7.91 4.85
C ALA A 129 -0.68 8.98 3.78
N ILE A 130 -1.66 9.84 4.01
CA ILE A 130 -1.99 10.94 3.10
C ILE A 130 -0.79 11.88 2.92
N ALA A 131 -0.10 12.23 4.00
CA ALA A 131 1.10 13.06 3.94
C ALA A 131 2.21 12.42 3.11
N LEU A 132 2.40 11.11 3.25
CA LEU A 132 3.37 10.37 2.44
C LEU A 132 3.01 10.41 0.96
N TYR A 133 1.76 10.12 0.61
CA TYR A 133 1.33 10.13 -0.79
C TYR A 133 1.49 11.53 -1.42
N ARG A 134 1.17 12.59 -0.70
CA ARG A 134 1.37 13.96 -1.18
C ARG A 134 2.84 14.26 -1.45
N ARG A 135 3.75 13.82 -0.57
CA ARG A 135 5.20 13.97 -0.81
C ARG A 135 5.65 13.24 -2.06
N TYR A 136 4.97 12.16 -2.42
CA TYR A 136 5.25 11.39 -3.64
C TYR A 136 4.53 11.94 -4.88
N GLY A 137 3.89 13.10 -4.78
CA GLY A 137 3.27 13.77 -5.92
C GLY A 137 1.84 13.33 -6.22
N PHE A 138 1.21 12.56 -5.35
CA PHE A 138 -0.20 12.23 -5.47
C PHE A 138 -1.05 13.44 -5.08
N ALA A 139 -2.04 13.74 -5.90
CA ALA A 139 -2.99 14.82 -5.70
C ALA A 139 -4.40 14.27 -5.59
N ASP A 140 -5.27 14.99 -4.88
CA ASP A 140 -6.68 14.62 -4.76
C ASP A 140 -7.33 14.55 -6.14
N CYS A 141 -8.18 13.54 -6.34
CA CYS A 141 -8.89 13.32 -7.60
C CYS A 141 -10.31 12.82 -7.35
N GLU A 142 -11.08 12.73 -8.43
CA GLU A 142 -12.39 12.10 -8.42
C GLU A 142 -12.28 10.58 -8.20
N PRO A 143 -13.34 9.91 -7.72
CA PRO A 143 -13.37 8.46 -7.65
C PRO A 143 -13.03 7.82 -9.00
N PHE A 144 -12.25 6.75 -8.94
CA PHE A 144 -11.82 5.99 -10.12
C PHE A 144 -12.31 4.53 -10.03
N ALA A 145 -12.16 3.77 -11.11
CA ALA A 145 -12.62 2.38 -11.20
C ALA A 145 -14.11 2.27 -10.77
N ASP A 146 -14.44 1.32 -9.92
CA ASP A 146 -15.80 1.10 -9.45
C ASP A 146 -16.16 1.86 -8.17
N TYR A 147 -15.25 2.73 -7.70
CA TYR A 147 -15.50 3.52 -6.49
C TYR A 147 -16.58 4.57 -6.70
N LYS A 148 -17.39 4.77 -5.66
CA LYS A 148 -18.39 5.82 -5.60
C LYS A 148 -17.94 6.94 -4.65
N PRO A 149 -18.40 8.19 -4.84
CA PRO A 149 -18.13 9.25 -3.89
C PRO A 149 -18.57 8.88 -2.48
N ASP A 150 -17.71 9.16 -1.51
CA ASP A 150 -17.95 8.86 -0.10
C ASP A 150 -17.24 9.94 0.73
N PRO A 151 -17.93 10.62 1.68
CA PRO A 151 -17.29 11.66 2.49
C PRO A 151 -16.08 11.20 3.30
N PHE A 152 -16.02 9.92 3.66
CA PHE A 152 -14.89 9.33 4.38
C PHE A 152 -13.72 9.01 3.46
N SER A 153 -13.98 8.55 2.23
CA SER A 153 -12.95 8.10 1.31
C SER A 153 -12.26 9.27 0.61
N ARG A 154 -10.94 9.17 0.53
CA ARG A 154 -10.09 10.07 -0.25
C ARG A 154 -9.53 9.34 -1.45
N PHE A 155 -9.58 9.97 -2.59
CA PHE A 155 -9.05 9.45 -3.85
C PHE A 155 -7.88 10.33 -4.29
N MET A 156 -6.76 9.70 -4.61
CA MET A 156 -5.56 10.40 -5.02
C MET A 156 -4.96 9.73 -6.25
N THR A 157 -4.32 10.53 -7.09
CA THR A 157 -3.74 10.06 -8.35
C THR A 157 -2.43 10.76 -8.65
N ARG A 158 -1.59 10.07 -9.42
CA ARG A 158 -0.33 10.61 -9.92
C ARG A 158 -0.04 10.04 -11.31
N THR A 159 0.39 10.89 -12.22
CA THR A 159 1.04 10.48 -13.48
C THR A 159 2.47 10.01 -13.19
N ILE A 160 2.87 8.92 -13.77
CA ILE A 160 4.21 8.36 -13.56
C ILE A 160 4.99 8.20 -14.86
#